data_76afcdccb226845d6179cc9ec5e2f162
#
_entry.id   76afcdccb226845d6179cc9ec5e2f162
#
_cell.length_a   1.000
_cell.length_b   1.000
_cell.length_c   1.000
_cell.angle_alpha   90.00
_cell.angle_beta   90.00
_cell.angle_gamma   90.00
#
_symmetry.space_group_name_H-M   'P 1'
#
loop_
_entity.id
_entity.type
_entity.pdbx_description
1 polymer ?
#
loop_
_entity_poly.entity_id
_entity_poly.type
_entity_poly.pdbx_seq_one_letter_code
_entity_poly.pdbx_strand_id
1 'polypeptide(L)'
;MKFTTRIILYIYIGYTAVSIALFKMAGMPLFDSVFYAFTALSTGGFAMQNASIAFYHNAWIELVAIIVMIIGATNFALHYTVLKGNWKEYFKDIETKVAWTLLLIGIFLVTIFLYNSSYYGHNFLLSIRYSVFQVVSALTTTGLQTVPGNEITLQWEGMGIFVLTILMIVGAGACYNSNIL
;
A
#
# COMPACT_ATOMS: atom_id res chain seq x y z
N MET A 1 0.15 28.76 -8.33
CA MET A 1 0.79 28.05 -7.21
C MET A 1 -0.07 28.02 -5.93
N LYS A 2 -0.43 29.15 -5.30
CA LYS A 2 -1.20 29.13 -4.01
C LYS A 2 -2.57 28.40 -4.07
N PHE A 3 -3.25 28.41 -5.19
CA PHE A 3 -4.57 27.77 -5.34
C PHE A 3 -4.46 26.24 -5.39
N THR A 4 -3.52 25.70 -6.15
CA THR A 4 -3.28 24.27 -6.31
C THR A 4 -2.86 23.62 -4.98
N THR A 5 -1.95 24.27 -4.25
CA THR A 5 -1.48 23.78 -2.94
C THR A 5 -2.60 23.67 -1.91
N ARG A 6 -3.53 24.65 -1.88
CA ARG A 6 -4.69 24.61 -0.97
C ARG A 6 -5.63 23.44 -1.29
N ILE A 7 -5.87 23.16 -2.56
CA ILE A 7 -6.74 22.04 -2.96
C ILE A 7 -6.12 20.72 -2.56
N ILE A 8 -4.84 20.52 -2.83
CA ILE A 8 -4.12 19.31 -2.40
C ILE A 8 -4.20 19.13 -0.89
N LEU A 9 -4.01 20.19 -0.11
CA LEU A 9 -4.12 20.15 1.34
C LEU A 9 -5.51 19.70 1.81
N TYR A 10 -6.58 20.24 1.23
CA TYR A 10 -7.95 19.83 1.59
C TYR A 10 -8.24 18.37 1.24
N ILE A 11 -7.76 17.90 0.08
CA ILE A 11 -7.90 16.51 -0.33
C ILE A 11 -7.15 15.60 0.65
N TYR A 12 -5.91 15.96 1.01
CA TYR A 12 -5.11 15.21 1.97
C TYR A 12 -5.78 15.11 3.35
N ILE A 13 -6.28 16.23 3.88
CA ILE A 13 -7.03 16.26 5.16
C ILE A 13 -8.28 15.38 5.06
N GLY A 14 -9.03 15.47 3.97
CA GLY A 14 -10.24 14.66 3.76
C GLY A 14 -9.91 13.15 3.74
N TYR A 15 -8.92 12.74 2.99
CA TYR A 15 -8.48 11.34 2.95
C TYR A 15 -7.94 10.86 4.29
N THR A 16 -7.21 11.71 5.03
CA THR A 16 -6.76 11.37 6.38
C THR A 16 -7.93 11.11 7.30
N ALA A 17 -8.94 11.98 7.32
CA ALA A 17 -10.12 11.81 8.16
C ALA A 17 -10.89 10.53 7.81
N VAL A 18 -11.09 10.25 6.52
CA VAL A 18 -11.74 9.01 6.04
C VAL A 18 -10.91 7.79 6.43
N SER A 19 -9.59 7.82 6.27
CA SER A 19 -8.70 6.71 6.64
C SER A 19 -8.76 6.40 8.14
N ILE A 20 -8.77 7.43 8.99
CA ILE A 20 -8.93 7.27 10.46
C ILE A 20 -10.25 6.56 10.76
N ALA A 21 -11.36 7.01 10.13
CA ALA A 21 -12.67 6.41 10.32
C ALA A 21 -12.68 4.94 9.89
N LEU A 22 -12.10 4.61 8.72
CA LEU A 22 -12.03 3.24 8.20
C LEU A 22 -11.20 2.32 9.12
N PHE A 23 -10.02 2.74 9.60
CA PHE A 23 -9.23 1.97 10.54
C PHE A 23 -9.98 1.75 11.86
N LYS A 24 -10.67 2.78 12.35
CA LYS A 24 -11.49 2.67 13.57
C LYS A 24 -12.64 1.70 13.38
N MET A 25 -13.33 1.73 12.25
CA MET A 25 -14.41 0.80 11.91
C MET A 25 -13.91 -0.64 11.75
N ALA A 26 -12.68 -0.81 11.28
CA ALA A 26 -12.04 -2.13 11.19
C ALA A 26 -11.65 -2.73 12.55
N GLY A 27 -11.83 -1.97 13.65
CA GLY A 27 -11.59 -2.45 15.02
C GLY A 27 -10.26 -2.00 15.64
N MET A 28 -9.55 -1.06 15.02
CA MET A 28 -8.30 -0.52 15.56
C MET A 28 -8.57 0.50 16.68
N PRO A 29 -7.74 0.58 17.75
CA PRO A 29 -7.80 1.65 18.74
C PRO A 29 -7.69 3.03 18.07
N LEU A 30 -8.33 4.05 18.65
CA LEU A 30 -8.38 5.39 18.02
C LEU A 30 -6.99 5.98 17.77
N PHE A 31 -6.10 5.88 18.75
CA PHE A 31 -4.74 6.40 18.64
C PHE A 31 -3.97 5.72 17.50
N ASP A 32 -4.04 4.40 17.43
CA ASP A 32 -3.42 3.62 16.38
C ASP A 32 -4.04 3.90 15.00
N SER A 33 -5.37 4.10 14.96
CA SER A 33 -6.08 4.49 13.73
C SER A 33 -5.56 5.80 13.16
N VAL A 34 -5.34 6.80 14.02
CA VAL A 34 -4.75 8.08 13.63
C VAL A 34 -3.32 7.87 13.12
N PHE A 35 -2.50 7.15 13.86
CA PHE A 35 -1.12 6.90 13.52
C PHE A 35 -0.98 6.15 12.18
N TYR A 36 -1.71 5.03 12.02
CA TYR A 36 -1.65 4.25 10.79
C TYR A 36 -2.29 4.95 9.59
N ALA A 37 -3.30 5.82 9.79
CA ALA A 37 -3.83 6.65 8.71
C ALA A 37 -2.77 7.62 8.18
N PHE A 38 -2.03 8.29 9.05
CA PHE A 38 -0.94 9.18 8.62
C PHE A 38 0.18 8.40 7.94
N THR A 39 0.66 7.32 8.53
CA THR A 39 1.81 6.59 7.98
C THR A 39 1.49 5.88 6.68
N ALA A 40 0.28 5.34 6.51
CA ALA A 40 -0.14 4.68 5.28
C ALA A 40 -0.42 5.68 4.15
N LEU A 41 -1.07 6.82 4.45
CA LEU A 41 -1.40 7.83 3.44
C LEU A 41 -0.16 8.61 2.98
N SER A 42 0.78 8.88 3.89
CA SER A 42 2.06 9.51 3.53
C SER A 42 3.08 8.54 2.96
N THR A 43 2.72 7.25 2.85
CA THR A 43 3.64 6.15 2.47
C THR A 43 4.93 6.12 3.30
N GLY A 44 4.82 6.45 4.60
CA GLY A 44 5.97 6.60 5.51
C GLY A 44 6.45 5.32 6.17
N GLY A 45 5.60 4.29 6.28
CA GLY A 45 5.95 2.94 6.76
C GLY A 45 6.26 2.80 8.24
N PHE A 46 6.05 3.84 9.02
CA PHE A 46 6.25 3.77 10.46
C PHE A 46 5.18 2.88 11.10
N ALA A 47 5.59 2.05 12.04
CA ALA A 47 4.69 1.19 12.80
C ALA A 47 4.90 1.42 14.30
N MET A 48 3.82 1.35 15.07
CA MET A 48 3.88 1.45 16.53
C MET A 48 4.35 0.16 17.19
N GLN A 49 4.08 -0.96 16.55
CA GLN A 49 4.42 -2.30 17.02
C GLN A 49 5.49 -2.92 16.14
N ASN A 50 6.41 -3.71 16.72
CA ASN A 50 7.46 -4.40 15.97
C ASN A 50 6.90 -5.34 14.89
N ALA A 51 5.70 -5.89 15.12
CA ALA A 51 5.00 -6.73 14.15
C ALA A 51 4.17 -5.93 13.12
N SER A 52 4.23 -4.59 13.15
CA SER A 52 3.46 -3.71 12.24
C SER A 52 1.95 -4.04 12.24
N ILE A 53 1.32 -4.11 11.08
CA ILE A 53 -0.11 -4.47 10.93
C ILE A 53 -0.40 -5.92 11.35
N ALA A 54 0.58 -6.82 11.27
CA ALA A 54 0.44 -8.20 11.73
C ALA A 54 -0.01 -8.31 13.19
N PHE A 55 0.34 -7.35 14.05
CA PHE A 55 -0.04 -7.30 15.46
C PHE A 55 -1.55 -7.44 15.71
N TYR A 56 -2.37 -6.90 14.81
CA TYR A 56 -3.83 -6.88 14.99
C TYR A 56 -4.51 -8.17 14.56
N HIS A 57 -3.85 -9.07 13.83
CA HIS A 57 -4.40 -10.34 13.32
C HIS A 57 -5.79 -10.20 12.67
N ASN A 58 -6.05 -9.07 12.00
CA ASN A 58 -7.36 -8.72 11.46
C ASN A 58 -7.29 -8.39 9.96
N ALA A 59 -7.93 -9.22 9.14
CA ALA A 59 -7.96 -9.05 7.69
C ALA A 59 -8.64 -7.75 7.23
N TRP A 60 -9.58 -7.21 8.00
CA TRP A 60 -10.22 -5.93 7.69
C TRP A 60 -9.25 -4.75 7.83
N ILE A 61 -8.39 -4.79 8.85
CA ILE A 61 -7.35 -3.78 9.05
C ILE A 61 -6.34 -3.83 7.90
N GLU A 62 -5.95 -5.03 7.47
CA GLU A 62 -5.06 -5.21 6.31
C GLU A 62 -5.68 -4.65 5.03
N LEU A 63 -6.95 -4.95 4.78
CA LEU A 63 -7.66 -4.45 3.60
C LEU A 63 -7.76 -2.92 3.59
N VAL A 64 -8.10 -2.31 4.72
CA VAL A 64 -8.10 -0.85 4.87
C VAL A 64 -6.72 -0.27 4.60
N ALA A 65 -5.67 -0.88 5.17
CA ALA A 65 -4.29 -0.44 4.93
C ALA A 65 -3.91 -0.49 3.44
N ILE A 66 -4.25 -1.58 2.73
CA ILE A 66 -4.05 -1.70 1.28
C ILE A 66 -4.70 -0.54 0.52
N ILE A 67 -5.97 -0.26 0.81
CA ILE A 67 -6.71 0.82 0.14
C ILE A 67 -6.05 2.18 0.42
N VAL A 68 -5.69 2.46 1.67
CA VAL A 68 -5.08 3.73 2.06
C VAL A 68 -3.69 3.90 1.44
N MET A 69 -2.87 2.84 1.38
CA MET A 69 -1.56 2.85 0.73
C MET A 69 -1.67 3.15 -0.77
N ILE A 70 -2.63 2.54 -1.48
CA ILE A 70 -2.87 2.81 -2.91
C ILE A 70 -3.30 4.26 -3.12
N ILE A 71 -4.20 4.77 -2.28
CA ILE A 71 -4.64 6.19 -2.34
C ILE A 71 -3.45 7.12 -2.09
N GLY A 72 -2.63 6.85 -1.07
CA GLY A 72 -1.46 7.67 -0.73
C GLY A 72 -0.39 7.69 -1.81
N ALA A 73 -0.18 6.57 -2.50
CA ALA A 73 0.80 6.45 -3.58
C ALA A 73 0.33 7.05 -4.92
N THR A 74 -0.97 7.31 -5.06
CA THR A 74 -1.51 7.89 -6.30
C THR A 74 -1.33 9.42 -6.31
N ASN A 75 -1.02 9.98 -7.48
CA ASN A 75 -0.82 11.43 -7.64
C ASN A 75 -2.05 12.24 -7.20
N PHE A 76 -1.88 13.19 -6.28
CA PHE A 76 -2.97 14.03 -5.75
C PHE A 76 -3.64 14.91 -6.82
N ALA A 77 -2.94 15.29 -7.89
CA ALA A 77 -3.55 15.99 -9.01
C ALA A 77 -4.58 15.11 -9.72
N LEU A 78 -4.31 13.81 -9.82
CA LEU A 78 -5.24 12.84 -10.39
C LEU A 78 -6.50 12.66 -9.50
N HIS A 79 -6.32 12.64 -8.17
CA HIS A 79 -7.46 12.63 -7.25
C HIS A 79 -8.37 13.84 -7.43
N TYR A 80 -7.81 15.02 -7.69
CA TYR A 80 -8.59 16.23 -7.96
C TYR A 80 -9.42 16.10 -9.24
N THR A 81 -8.87 15.54 -10.31
CA THR A 81 -9.60 15.32 -11.56
C THR A 81 -10.73 14.30 -11.41
N VAL A 82 -10.49 13.24 -10.63
CA VAL A 82 -11.49 12.23 -10.29
C VAL A 82 -12.63 12.84 -9.46
N LEU A 83 -12.32 13.65 -8.44
CA LEU A 83 -13.32 14.34 -7.62
C LEU A 83 -14.17 15.34 -8.42
N LYS A 84 -13.66 15.87 -9.54
CA LYS A 84 -14.43 16.68 -10.50
C LYS A 84 -15.33 15.87 -11.43
N GLY A 85 -15.38 14.55 -11.28
CA GLY A 85 -16.22 13.65 -12.07
C GLY A 85 -15.55 13.04 -13.31
N ASN A 86 -14.27 13.35 -13.57
CA ASN A 86 -13.54 12.83 -14.72
C ASN A 86 -12.82 11.50 -14.42
N TRP A 87 -13.59 10.46 -14.06
CA TRP A 87 -13.04 9.13 -13.73
C TRP A 87 -12.24 8.50 -14.88
N LYS A 88 -12.53 8.88 -16.12
CA LYS A 88 -11.83 8.36 -17.30
C LYS A 88 -10.35 8.75 -17.34
N GLU A 89 -9.99 9.88 -16.76
CA GLU A 89 -8.60 10.36 -16.67
C GLU A 89 -7.73 9.40 -15.84
N TYR A 90 -8.28 8.84 -14.76
CA TYR A 90 -7.59 7.87 -13.90
C TYR A 90 -7.10 6.65 -14.70
N PHE A 91 -7.96 6.12 -15.60
CA PHE A 91 -7.62 4.96 -16.41
C PHE A 91 -6.81 5.28 -17.67
N LYS A 92 -6.71 6.55 -18.05
CA LYS A 92 -5.89 6.99 -19.18
C LYS A 92 -4.46 7.27 -18.78
N ASP A 93 -4.23 7.62 -17.52
CA ASP A 93 -2.94 7.94 -16.98
C ASP A 93 -1.95 6.77 -17.12
N ILE A 94 -0.78 7.06 -17.69
CA ILE A 94 0.25 6.04 -17.99
C ILE A 94 0.87 5.50 -16.71
N GLU A 95 1.14 6.38 -15.74
CA GLU A 95 1.74 6.00 -14.46
C GLU A 95 0.83 5.02 -13.71
N THR A 96 -0.46 5.32 -13.66
CA THR A 96 -1.47 4.47 -13.05
C THR A 96 -1.57 3.11 -13.74
N LYS A 97 -1.56 3.05 -15.08
CA LYS A 97 -1.57 1.79 -15.82
C LYS A 97 -0.35 0.93 -15.53
N VAL A 98 0.83 1.53 -15.55
CA VAL A 98 2.08 0.84 -15.25
C VAL A 98 2.07 0.30 -13.82
N ALA A 99 1.65 1.13 -12.84
CA ALA A 99 1.54 0.71 -11.44
C ALA A 99 0.61 -0.49 -11.26
N TRP A 100 -0.59 -0.48 -11.87
CA TRP A 100 -1.52 -1.62 -11.82
C TRP A 100 -0.96 -2.86 -12.49
N THR A 101 -0.27 -2.72 -13.62
CA THR A 101 0.36 -3.85 -14.32
C THR A 101 1.45 -4.49 -13.46
N LEU A 102 2.34 -3.67 -12.87
CA LEU A 102 3.40 -4.13 -11.97
C LEU A 102 2.84 -4.79 -10.71
N LEU A 103 1.75 -4.24 -10.17
CA LEU A 103 1.05 -4.80 -9.02
C LEU A 103 0.52 -6.20 -9.33
N LEU A 104 -0.16 -6.39 -10.45
CA LEU A 104 -0.69 -7.70 -10.84
C LEU A 104 0.42 -8.72 -11.09
N ILE A 105 1.48 -8.34 -11.80
CA ILE A 105 2.64 -9.21 -12.04
C ILE A 105 3.32 -9.57 -10.72
N GLY A 106 3.54 -8.59 -9.84
CA GLY A 106 4.16 -8.79 -8.54
C GLY A 106 3.35 -9.74 -7.65
N ILE A 107 2.03 -9.53 -7.55
CA ILE A 107 1.14 -10.42 -6.80
C ILE A 107 1.21 -11.86 -7.35
N PHE A 108 1.17 -12.03 -8.67
CA PHE A 108 1.25 -13.34 -9.30
C PHE A 108 2.56 -14.06 -8.96
N LEU A 109 3.70 -13.40 -9.14
CA LEU A 109 5.02 -13.97 -8.87
C LEU A 109 5.20 -14.33 -7.39
N VAL A 110 4.85 -13.41 -6.48
CA VAL A 110 5.00 -13.61 -5.04
C VAL A 110 4.02 -14.69 -4.55
N THR A 111 2.80 -14.75 -5.09
CA THR A 111 1.82 -15.81 -4.72
C THR A 111 2.33 -17.20 -5.11
N ILE A 112 2.87 -17.36 -6.33
CA ILE A 112 3.44 -18.63 -6.76
C ILE A 112 4.62 -19.02 -5.88
N PHE A 113 5.48 -18.07 -5.56
CA PHE A 113 6.63 -18.32 -4.68
C PHE A 113 6.18 -18.81 -3.29
N LEU A 114 5.25 -18.09 -2.65
CA LEU A 114 4.73 -18.46 -1.31
C LEU A 114 3.99 -19.80 -1.31
N TYR A 115 3.25 -20.09 -2.36
CA TYR A 115 2.54 -21.36 -2.51
C TYR A 115 3.52 -22.54 -2.62
N ASN A 116 4.60 -22.38 -3.42
CA ASN A 116 5.61 -23.42 -3.61
C ASN A 116 6.54 -23.60 -2.40
N SER A 117 6.76 -22.55 -1.60
CA SER A 117 7.64 -22.61 -0.42
C SER A 117 7.12 -23.50 0.72
N SER A 118 5.92 -24.06 0.58
CA SER A 118 5.24 -24.90 1.60
C SER A 118 5.06 -24.21 2.97
N TYR A 119 5.49 -22.97 3.10
CA TYR A 119 5.53 -22.26 4.37
C TYR A 119 4.14 -22.08 4.98
N TYR A 120 3.16 -21.77 4.13
CA TYR A 120 1.75 -21.65 4.51
C TYR A 120 0.95 -22.94 4.26
N GLY A 121 1.60 -24.10 4.26
CA GLY A 121 0.96 -25.42 4.07
C GLY A 121 0.22 -25.55 2.74
N HIS A 122 0.72 -24.95 1.68
CA HIS A 122 0.09 -24.90 0.35
C HIS A 122 -1.32 -24.24 0.37
N ASN A 123 -1.59 -23.37 1.32
CA ASN A 123 -2.87 -22.67 1.39
C ASN A 123 -2.87 -21.46 0.44
N PHE A 124 -3.53 -21.62 -0.70
CA PHE A 124 -3.59 -20.61 -1.76
C PHE A 124 -4.19 -19.27 -1.29
N LEU A 125 -5.25 -19.31 -0.47
CA LEU A 125 -5.90 -18.09 0.03
C LEU A 125 -4.97 -17.27 0.96
N LEU A 126 -4.22 -17.96 1.83
CA LEU A 126 -3.25 -17.28 2.69
C LEU A 126 -2.09 -16.69 1.87
N SER A 127 -1.59 -17.46 0.89
CA SER A 127 -0.52 -17.00 0.01
C SER A 127 -0.93 -15.74 -0.78
N ILE A 128 -2.15 -15.68 -1.32
CA ILE A 128 -2.68 -14.47 -1.98
C ILE A 128 -2.79 -13.32 -1.00
N ARG A 129 -3.39 -13.52 0.18
CA ARG A 129 -3.58 -12.46 1.17
C ARG A 129 -2.28 -11.77 1.53
N TYR A 130 -1.25 -12.53 1.89
CA TYR A 130 0.05 -11.98 2.23
C TYR A 130 0.79 -11.39 1.02
N SER A 131 0.68 -12.01 -0.16
CA SER A 131 1.27 -11.47 -1.39
C SER A 131 0.70 -10.11 -1.76
N VAL A 132 -0.63 -9.96 -1.76
CA VAL A 132 -1.30 -8.70 -2.08
C VAL A 132 -0.83 -7.58 -1.16
N PHE A 133 -0.81 -7.83 0.15
CA PHE A 133 -0.39 -6.82 1.12
C PHE A 133 1.07 -6.41 0.91
N GLN A 134 1.99 -7.37 0.84
CA GLN A 134 3.42 -7.09 0.74
C GLN A 134 3.79 -6.45 -0.59
N VAL A 135 3.18 -6.89 -1.69
CA VAL A 135 3.43 -6.29 -3.02
C VAL A 135 2.90 -4.86 -3.08
N VAL A 136 1.69 -4.58 -2.54
CA VAL A 136 1.19 -3.21 -2.46
C VAL A 136 2.11 -2.36 -1.60
N SER A 137 2.47 -2.82 -0.41
CA SER A 137 3.36 -2.10 0.50
C SER A 137 4.73 -1.80 -0.12
N ALA A 138 5.29 -2.76 -0.87
CA ALA A 138 6.56 -2.59 -1.58
C ALA A 138 6.44 -1.61 -2.75
N LEU A 139 5.43 -1.78 -3.62
CA LEU A 139 5.25 -0.93 -4.81
C LEU A 139 4.90 0.52 -4.43
N THR A 140 4.09 0.72 -3.38
CA THR A 140 3.78 2.05 -2.85
C THR A 140 4.90 2.65 -2.01
N THR A 141 6.00 1.90 -1.81
CA THR A 141 7.13 2.29 -0.95
C THR A 141 6.73 2.60 0.50
N THR A 142 5.58 2.11 0.94
CA THR A 142 5.08 2.38 2.29
C THR A 142 5.87 1.62 3.35
N GLY A 143 6.15 0.32 3.14
CA GLY A 143 6.94 -0.49 4.08
C GLY A 143 6.18 -1.08 5.27
N LEU A 144 4.85 -0.99 5.33
CA LEU A 144 4.03 -1.69 6.32
C LEU A 144 4.05 -3.20 6.06
N GLN A 145 3.94 -4.01 7.13
CA GLN A 145 4.08 -5.45 7.06
C GLN A 145 2.91 -6.19 7.75
N THR A 146 2.50 -7.30 7.17
CA THR A 146 1.55 -8.26 7.77
C THR A 146 2.22 -9.51 8.30
N VAL A 147 3.51 -9.68 8.02
CA VAL A 147 4.34 -10.75 8.55
C VAL A 147 5.41 -10.11 9.45
N PRO A 148 5.65 -10.61 10.67
CA PRO A 148 6.69 -10.06 11.54
C PRO A 148 8.06 -10.02 10.84
N GLY A 149 8.81 -8.95 11.02
CA GLY A 149 10.04 -8.68 10.25
C GLY A 149 11.12 -9.76 10.37
N ASN A 150 11.23 -10.42 11.54
CA ASN A 150 12.11 -11.58 11.74
C ASN A 150 11.63 -12.81 10.94
N GLU A 151 10.36 -12.92 10.67
CA GLU A 151 9.79 -14.02 9.87
C GLU A 151 9.91 -13.75 8.37
N ILE A 152 9.82 -12.50 7.91
CA ILE A 152 10.02 -12.17 6.49
C ILE A 152 11.42 -12.60 6.03
N THR A 153 12.44 -12.31 6.80
CA THR A 153 13.83 -12.67 6.44
C THR A 153 14.04 -14.18 6.43
N LEU A 154 13.37 -14.93 7.32
CA LEU A 154 13.51 -16.38 7.41
C LEU A 154 12.59 -17.14 6.42
N GLN A 155 11.42 -16.57 6.12
CA GLN A 155 10.37 -17.25 5.35
C GLN A 155 10.34 -16.86 3.87
N TRP A 156 10.75 -15.63 3.56
CA TRP A 156 10.70 -15.05 2.21
C TRP A 156 12.07 -15.02 1.56
N GLU A 157 13.01 -15.88 2.01
CA GLU A 157 14.36 -15.96 1.47
C GLU A 157 14.38 -16.13 -0.06
N GLY A 158 15.32 -15.46 -0.70
CA GLY A 158 15.59 -15.57 -2.14
C GLY A 158 14.63 -14.76 -3.02
N MET A 159 13.85 -15.44 -3.88
CA MET A 159 13.05 -14.81 -4.95
C MET A 159 11.99 -13.84 -4.42
N GLY A 160 11.36 -14.12 -3.27
CA GLY A 160 10.33 -13.23 -2.70
C GLY A 160 10.90 -11.86 -2.34
N ILE A 161 11.99 -11.82 -1.60
CA ILE A 161 12.67 -10.57 -1.22
C ILE A 161 13.19 -9.83 -2.46
N PHE A 162 13.75 -10.56 -3.42
CA PHE A 162 14.27 -9.98 -4.65
C PHE A 162 13.17 -9.26 -5.46
N VAL A 163 12.01 -9.90 -5.64
CA VAL A 163 10.86 -9.28 -6.32
C VAL A 163 10.37 -8.05 -5.57
N LEU A 164 10.22 -8.12 -4.24
CA LEU A 164 9.81 -6.97 -3.44
C LEU A 164 10.80 -5.81 -3.53
N THR A 165 12.11 -6.10 -3.51
CA THR A 165 13.15 -5.08 -3.64
C THR A 165 13.08 -4.37 -5.00
N ILE A 166 12.91 -5.11 -6.09
CA ILE A 166 12.72 -4.51 -7.42
C ILE A 166 11.48 -3.62 -7.44
N LEU A 167 10.35 -4.09 -6.90
CA LEU A 167 9.12 -3.31 -6.84
C LEU A 167 9.29 -2.02 -6.03
N MET A 168 10.03 -2.05 -4.92
CA MET A 168 10.35 -0.86 -4.13
C MET A 168 11.18 0.16 -4.93
N ILE A 169 12.20 -0.30 -5.66
CA ILE A 169 13.04 0.58 -6.49
C ILE A 169 12.20 1.24 -7.61
N VAL A 170 11.37 0.46 -8.28
CA VAL A 170 10.50 0.97 -9.36
C VAL A 170 9.44 1.92 -8.81
N GLY A 171 8.81 1.58 -7.67
CA GLY A 171 7.83 2.43 -6.99
C GLY A 171 8.43 3.77 -6.56
N ALA A 172 9.62 3.77 -5.99
CA ALA A 172 10.33 4.99 -5.61
C ALA A 172 10.61 5.89 -6.82
N GLY A 173 10.99 5.31 -7.96
CA GLY A 173 11.21 6.05 -9.22
C GLY A 173 9.94 6.69 -9.77
N ALA A 174 8.80 6.02 -9.68
CA ALA A 174 7.51 6.54 -10.12
C ALA A 174 7.04 7.71 -9.23
N CYS A 175 7.17 7.59 -7.91
CA CYS A 175 6.84 8.68 -6.97
C CYS A 175 7.71 9.93 -7.18
N TYR A 176 8.97 9.79 -7.60
CA TYR A 176 9.85 10.92 -7.87
C TYR A 176 9.41 11.73 -9.10
N ASN A 177 8.97 11.05 -10.15
CA ASN A 177 8.61 11.68 -11.42
C ASN A 177 7.29 12.48 -11.35
N SER A 178 6.34 12.05 -10.53
CA SER A 178 5.05 12.71 -10.34
C SER A 178 5.12 14.07 -9.64
N ASN A 179 6.26 14.40 -9.00
CA ASN A 179 6.48 15.66 -8.29
C ASN A 179 7.13 16.76 -9.17
N ILE A 180 7.49 16.45 -10.43
CA ILE A 180 8.23 17.39 -11.32
C ILE A 180 7.29 18.09 -12.32
N LEU A 181 6.05 17.66 -12.47
CA LEU A 181 5.03 18.25 -13.35
C LEU A 181 3.99 19.04 -12.55
#